data_dbb0952d22bc77ea8bef09da3b3529cd
#
_entry.id   dbb0952d22bc77ea8bef09da3b3529cd
#
_cell.length_a   1.000
_cell.length_b   1.000
_cell.length_c   1.000
_cell.angle_alpha   90.00
_cell.angle_beta   90.00
_cell.angle_gamma   90.00
#
_symmetry.space_group_name_H-M   'P 1'
#
loop_
_entity.id
_entity.type
_entity.pdbx_description
1 polymer ?
#
loop_
_entity_poly.entity_id
_entity_poly.type
_entity_poly.pdbx_seq_one_letter_code
_entity_poly.pdbx_strand_id
1 'polypeptide(L)'
;MLSSLLYPPSRPDTERLRAVVGGKTVLLTGASFGIGEALAGKLAAAGARLLLVARSADKLAEVQTRLTAAGAQAEYFAADLRDAAQCEAVVRWTEEKGGADILVLNAGHSIRRGLWQSLDRFHDVERCMSLNFYAPARLTLALLPELARRGGSIVAVSAVNTRFPAAPGW
;
A
#
# COMPACT_ATOMS: atom_id res chain seq x y z
N MET A 1 -18.61 -5.07 27.11
CA MET A 1 -19.21 -3.75 26.82
C MET A 1 -18.21 -2.60 26.70
N LEU A 2 -17.00 -2.66 27.26
CA LEU A 2 -15.98 -1.61 27.13
C LEU A 2 -15.23 -1.58 25.77
N SER A 3 -15.17 -2.70 25.05
CA SER A 3 -14.47 -2.78 23.76
C SER A 3 -15.13 -1.95 22.64
N SER A 4 -16.45 -1.81 22.65
CA SER A 4 -17.18 -1.02 21.65
C SER A 4 -17.07 0.49 21.89
N LEU A 5 -16.70 0.92 23.09
CA LEU A 5 -16.48 2.33 23.43
C LEU A 5 -15.08 2.79 22.98
N LEU A 6 -14.09 1.90 23.06
CA LEU A 6 -12.70 2.17 22.66
C LEU A 6 -12.46 1.95 21.16
N TYR A 7 -13.26 1.09 20.54
CA TYR A 7 -13.21 0.77 19.11
C TYR A 7 -14.65 0.77 18.56
N PRO A 8 -15.26 1.93 18.38
CA PRO A 8 -16.57 1.96 17.74
C PRO A 8 -16.44 1.28 16.37
N PRO A 9 -17.39 0.39 15.99
CA PRO A 9 -17.37 -0.21 14.67
C PRO A 9 -17.50 0.91 13.65
N SER A 10 -16.37 1.32 13.09
CA SER A 10 -16.36 2.25 11.97
C SER A 10 -16.96 1.51 10.78
N ARG A 11 -18.26 1.66 10.56
CA ARG A 11 -18.84 1.28 9.26
C ARG A 11 -18.18 2.19 8.24
N PRO A 12 -17.45 1.64 7.25
CA PRO A 12 -16.90 2.46 6.20
C PRO A 12 -18.06 3.20 5.53
N ASP A 13 -18.03 4.50 5.55
CA ASP A 13 -18.96 5.32 4.78
C ASP A 13 -18.63 5.15 3.29
N THR A 14 -19.32 4.21 2.66
CA THR A 14 -19.08 3.82 1.27
C THR A 14 -19.40 4.98 0.32
N GLU A 15 -20.38 5.81 0.65
CA GLU A 15 -20.74 6.98 -0.16
C GLU A 15 -19.64 8.04 -0.08
N ARG A 16 -19.17 8.31 1.12
CA ARG A 16 -18.03 9.23 1.30
C ARG A 16 -16.76 8.73 0.62
N LEU A 17 -16.47 7.42 0.71
CA LEU A 17 -15.34 6.84 -0.01
C LEU A 17 -15.51 7.01 -1.51
N ARG A 18 -16.69 6.71 -2.05
CA ARG A 18 -17.00 6.89 -3.49
C ARG A 18 -16.86 8.35 -3.93
N ALA A 19 -17.29 9.31 -3.13
CA ALA A 19 -17.14 10.73 -3.43
C ALA A 19 -15.66 11.15 -3.52
N VAL A 20 -14.76 10.49 -2.79
CA VAL A 20 -13.32 10.80 -2.78
C VAL A 20 -12.56 10.09 -3.87
N VAL A 21 -12.84 8.78 -4.11
CA VAL A 21 -12.01 7.92 -4.97
C VAL A 21 -12.68 7.52 -6.29
N GLY A 22 -13.98 7.77 -6.46
CA GLY A 22 -14.74 7.39 -7.66
C GLY A 22 -14.14 8.04 -8.91
N GLY A 23 -13.84 7.24 -9.93
CA GLY A 23 -13.21 7.67 -11.17
C GLY A 23 -11.72 8.04 -11.08
N LYS A 24 -11.13 8.00 -9.88
CA LYS A 24 -9.69 8.27 -9.68
C LYS A 24 -8.84 7.01 -9.85
N THR A 25 -7.61 7.21 -10.33
CA THR A 25 -6.60 6.15 -10.40
C THR A 25 -5.82 6.09 -9.09
N VAL A 26 -5.81 4.91 -8.45
CA VAL A 26 -5.12 4.65 -7.19
C VAL A 26 -3.96 3.68 -7.43
N LEU A 27 -2.73 4.12 -7.18
CA LEU A 27 -1.56 3.25 -7.09
C LEU A 27 -1.47 2.69 -5.67
N LEU A 28 -1.65 1.37 -5.52
CA LEU A 28 -1.65 0.70 -4.22
C LEU A 28 -0.48 -0.28 -4.13
N THR A 29 0.43 -0.04 -3.19
CA THR A 29 1.54 -0.97 -2.91
C THR A 29 1.16 -2.01 -1.85
N GLY A 30 1.75 -3.21 -1.93
CA GLY A 30 1.43 -4.32 -1.03
C GLY A 30 0.02 -4.90 -1.22
N ALA A 31 -0.47 -4.90 -2.46
CA ALA A 31 -1.86 -5.21 -2.80
C ALA A 31 -2.20 -6.72 -2.85
N SER A 32 -1.22 -7.62 -2.67
CA SER A 32 -1.39 -9.05 -2.94
C SER A 32 -2.01 -9.87 -1.82
N PHE A 33 -2.11 -9.34 -0.60
CA PHE A 33 -2.76 -10.01 0.54
C PHE A 33 -3.07 -9.04 1.70
N GLY A 34 -3.86 -9.50 2.67
CA GLY A 34 -4.11 -8.82 3.94
C GLY A 34 -4.78 -7.45 3.77
N ILE A 35 -4.20 -6.41 4.40
CA ILE A 35 -4.75 -5.05 4.40
C ILE A 35 -4.82 -4.49 2.98
N GLY A 36 -3.76 -4.66 2.18
CA GLY A 36 -3.72 -4.15 0.81
C GLY A 36 -4.76 -4.78 -0.10
N GLU A 37 -4.92 -6.09 -0.04
CA GLU A 37 -5.96 -6.82 -0.79
C GLU A 37 -7.38 -6.38 -0.37
N ALA A 38 -7.64 -6.30 0.94
CA ALA A 38 -8.93 -5.86 1.45
C ALA A 38 -9.24 -4.40 1.06
N LEU A 39 -8.21 -3.53 1.07
CA LEU A 39 -8.32 -2.15 0.63
C LEU A 39 -8.60 -2.05 -0.87
N ALA A 40 -7.91 -2.85 -1.70
CA ALA A 40 -8.16 -2.93 -3.14
C ALA A 40 -9.64 -3.24 -3.43
N GLY A 41 -10.24 -4.21 -2.73
CA GLY A 41 -11.66 -4.53 -2.85
C GLY A 41 -12.59 -3.36 -2.51
N LYS A 42 -12.29 -2.63 -1.44
CA LYS A 42 -13.10 -1.46 -1.03
C LYS A 42 -12.98 -0.30 -2.00
N LEU A 43 -11.77 -0.01 -2.48
CA LEU A 43 -11.53 1.04 -3.46
C LEU A 43 -12.20 0.72 -4.81
N ALA A 44 -12.11 -0.54 -5.25
CA ALA A 44 -12.79 -1.03 -6.45
C ALA A 44 -14.32 -0.86 -6.34
N ALA A 45 -14.92 -1.28 -5.23
CA ALA A 45 -16.35 -1.13 -4.97
C ALA A 45 -16.79 0.35 -4.91
N ALA A 46 -15.88 1.25 -4.56
CA ALA A 46 -16.10 2.69 -4.59
C ALA A 46 -15.85 3.34 -5.96
N GLY A 47 -15.54 2.56 -7.01
CA GLY A 47 -15.39 3.04 -8.38
C GLY A 47 -14.01 3.60 -8.71
N ALA A 48 -12.97 3.28 -7.94
CA ALA A 48 -11.60 3.62 -8.28
C ALA A 48 -11.04 2.69 -9.37
N ARG A 49 -10.18 3.23 -10.26
CA ARG A 49 -9.28 2.44 -11.10
C ARG A 49 -8.04 2.09 -10.30
N LEU A 50 -7.61 0.83 -10.32
CA LEU A 50 -6.55 0.34 -9.46
C LEU A 50 -5.30 -0.05 -10.25
N LEU A 51 -4.16 0.48 -9.81
CA LEU A 51 -2.82 0.04 -10.20
C LEU A 51 -2.21 -0.68 -8.98
N LEU A 52 -2.15 -2.00 -9.05
CA LEU A 52 -1.78 -2.86 -7.92
C LEU A 52 -0.31 -3.26 -8.01
N VAL A 53 0.45 -3.06 -6.94
CA VAL A 53 1.88 -3.41 -6.89
C VAL A 53 2.18 -4.31 -5.70
N ALA A 54 2.83 -5.43 -5.95
CA ALA A 54 3.41 -6.31 -4.93
C ALA A 54 4.45 -7.25 -5.58
N ARG A 55 5.13 -8.08 -4.80
CA ARG A 55 6.16 -9.00 -5.30
C ARG A 55 5.58 -10.24 -6.00
N SER A 56 4.47 -10.76 -5.50
CA SER A 56 3.89 -12.03 -5.95
C SER A 56 2.96 -11.80 -7.14
N ALA A 57 3.44 -12.09 -8.35
CA ALA A 57 2.67 -11.97 -9.58
C ALA A 57 1.39 -12.81 -9.54
N ASP A 58 1.51 -14.08 -9.10
CA ASP A 58 0.36 -15.00 -9.05
C ASP A 58 -0.76 -14.48 -8.16
N LYS A 59 -0.41 -14.01 -6.95
CA LYS A 59 -1.40 -13.42 -6.03
C LYS A 59 -2.01 -12.13 -6.55
N LEU A 60 -1.23 -11.29 -7.23
CA LEU A 60 -1.75 -10.08 -7.88
C LEU A 60 -2.73 -10.41 -9.01
N ALA A 61 -2.42 -11.45 -9.80
CA ALA A 61 -3.31 -11.94 -10.86
C ALA A 61 -4.64 -12.45 -10.29
N GLU A 62 -4.61 -13.18 -9.17
CA GLU A 62 -5.83 -13.62 -8.46
C GLU A 62 -6.67 -12.43 -7.98
N VAL A 63 -6.01 -11.43 -7.37
CA VAL A 63 -6.69 -10.20 -6.91
C VAL A 63 -7.29 -9.44 -8.10
N GLN A 64 -6.52 -9.24 -9.17
CA GLN A 64 -7.00 -8.57 -10.38
C GLN A 64 -8.22 -9.31 -10.96
N THR A 65 -8.12 -10.63 -11.17
CA THR A 65 -9.21 -11.44 -11.73
C THR A 65 -10.50 -11.28 -10.93
N ARG A 66 -10.41 -11.35 -9.61
CA ARG A 66 -11.56 -11.17 -8.73
C ARG A 66 -12.17 -9.77 -8.83
N LEU A 67 -11.34 -8.72 -8.89
CA LEU A 67 -11.78 -7.34 -9.00
C LEU A 67 -12.42 -7.06 -10.36
N THR A 68 -11.83 -7.54 -11.45
CA THR A 68 -12.37 -7.37 -12.81
C THR A 68 -13.65 -8.17 -13.02
N ALA A 69 -13.78 -9.36 -12.46
CA ALA A 69 -15.02 -10.12 -12.45
C ALA A 69 -16.17 -9.39 -11.72
N ALA A 70 -15.84 -8.53 -10.75
CA ALA A 70 -16.79 -7.65 -10.08
C ALA A 70 -17.03 -6.31 -10.83
N GLY A 71 -16.51 -6.14 -12.05
CA GLY A 71 -16.69 -4.96 -12.89
C GLY A 71 -15.71 -3.82 -12.63
N ALA A 72 -14.68 -4.02 -11.79
CA ALA A 72 -13.69 -2.99 -11.51
C ALA A 72 -12.60 -2.92 -12.57
N GLN A 73 -12.00 -1.74 -12.73
CA GLN A 73 -10.79 -1.56 -13.54
C GLN A 73 -9.57 -1.76 -12.65
N ALA A 74 -8.83 -2.85 -12.87
CA ALA A 74 -7.63 -3.16 -12.12
C ALA A 74 -6.54 -3.72 -13.03
N GLU A 75 -5.34 -3.22 -12.85
CA GLU A 75 -4.12 -3.70 -13.49
C GLU A 75 -3.06 -3.95 -12.42
N TYR A 76 -2.08 -4.79 -12.68
CA TYR A 76 -1.02 -5.03 -11.72
C TYR A 76 0.38 -5.01 -12.34
N PHE A 77 1.35 -4.75 -11.49
CA PHE A 77 2.78 -4.84 -11.79
C PHE A 77 3.50 -5.56 -10.63
N ALA A 78 4.17 -6.65 -10.95
CA ALA A 78 4.93 -7.40 -9.96
C ALA A 78 6.32 -6.76 -9.77
N ALA A 79 6.61 -6.29 -8.55
CA ALA A 79 7.87 -5.65 -8.22
C ALA A 79 8.29 -5.88 -6.77
N ASP A 80 9.58 -6.08 -6.53
CA ASP A 80 10.19 -6.00 -5.21
C ASP A 80 10.64 -4.56 -4.95
N LEU A 81 9.84 -3.84 -4.18
CA LEU A 81 10.10 -2.44 -3.87
C LEU A 81 11.35 -2.19 -3.00
N ARG A 82 12.02 -3.24 -2.51
CA ARG A 82 13.34 -3.10 -1.87
C ARG A 82 14.44 -2.75 -2.88
N ASP A 83 14.21 -3.08 -4.14
CA ASP A 83 15.09 -2.78 -5.26
C ASP A 83 14.74 -1.40 -5.86
N ALA A 84 15.75 -0.53 -5.97
CA ALA A 84 15.58 0.80 -6.52
C ALA A 84 15.15 0.80 -7.99
N ALA A 85 15.74 -0.08 -8.81
CA ALA A 85 15.41 -0.18 -10.24
C ALA A 85 13.97 -0.65 -10.45
N GLN A 86 13.47 -1.54 -9.59
CA GLN A 86 12.07 -1.96 -9.63
C GLN A 86 11.11 -0.86 -9.16
N CYS A 87 11.50 -0.02 -8.19
CA CYS A 87 10.73 1.19 -7.86
C CYS A 87 10.62 2.13 -9.07
N GLU A 88 11.72 2.38 -9.79
CA GLU A 88 11.70 3.18 -11.02
C GLU A 88 10.83 2.56 -12.11
N ALA A 89 10.87 1.24 -12.26
CA ALA A 89 9.99 0.53 -13.20
C ALA A 89 8.50 0.70 -12.84
N VAL A 90 8.15 0.67 -11.56
CA VAL A 90 6.78 0.97 -11.10
C VAL A 90 6.37 2.39 -11.44
N VAL A 91 7.27 3.37 -11.29
CA VAL A 91 6.99 4.77 -11.66
C VAL A 91 6.69 4.87 -13.15
N ARG A 92 7.59 4.38 -14.02
CA ARG A 92 7.40 4.39 -15.47
C ARG A 92 6.10 3.69 -15.89
N TRP A 93 5.84 2.51 -15.34
CA TRP A 93 4.59 1.80 -15.60
C TRP A 93 3.36 2.60 -15.17
N THR A 94 3.41 3.29 -14.03
CA THR A 94 2.32 4.14 -13.57
C THR A 94 2.07 5.28 -14.55
N GLU A 95 3.11 5.91 -15.07
CA GLU A 95 3.04 6.97 -16.08
C GLU A 95 2.45 6.46 -17.40
N GLU A 96 2.91 5.29 -17.89
CA GLU A 96 2.36 4.61 -19.09
C GLU A 96 0.86 4.30 -18.95
N LYS A 97 0.39 4.03 -17.72
CA LYS A 97 -1.02 3.82 -17.42
C LYS A 97 -1.82 5.11 -17.24
N GLY A 98 -1.23 6.25 -17.55
CA GLY A 98 -1.87 7.56 -17.46
C GLY A 98 -1.74 8.22 -16.09
N GLY A 99 -0.84 7.75 -15.23
CA GLY A 99 -0.53 8.30 -13.92
C GLY A 99 -1.49 7.90 -12.80
N ALA A 100 -1.25 8.38 -11.61
CA ALA A 100 -2.07 8.14 -10.43
C ALA A 100 -2.56 9.45 -9.80
N ASP A 101 -3.78 9.44 -9.30
CA ASP A 101 -4.36 10.54 -8.52
C ASP A 101 -4.15 10.33 -7.01
N ILE A 102 -4.01 9.07 -6.60
CA ILE A 102 -3.79 8.70 -5.20
C ILE A 102 -2.68 7.65 -5.13
N LEU A 103 -1.67 7.92 -4.30
CA LEU A 103 -0.61 6.97 -3.97
C LEU A 103 -0.85 6.38 -2.58
N VAL A 104 -1.06 5.06 -2.49
CA VAL A 104 -1.23 4.35 -1.23
C VAL A 104 0.02 3.51 -0.94
N LEU A 105 0.82 3.95 0.00
CA LEU A 105 2.03 3.31 0.49
C LEU A 105 1.66 2.32 1.61
N ASN A 106 1.25 1.10 1.23
CA ASN A 106 0.84 0.06 2.16
C ASN A 106 1.83 -1.11 2.23
N ALA A 107 2.72 -1.26 1.25
CA ALA A 107 3.76 -2.27 1.31
C ALA A 107 4.63 -2.07 2.56
N GLY A 108 4.77 -3.11 3.35
CA GLY A 108 5.56 -3.06 4.57
C GLY A 108 5.99 -4.45 5.04
N HIS A 109 7.01 -4.49 5.85
CA HIS A 109 7.54 -5.71 6.46
C HIS A 109 7.96 -5.43 7.89
N SER A 110 7.63 -6.35 8.80
CA SER A 110 8.13 -6.32 10.17
C SER A 110 8.81 -7.62 10.52
N ILE A 111 9.90 -7.54 11.28
CA ILE A 111 10.62 -8.69 11.80
C ILE A 111 10.46 -8.64 13.32
N ARG A 112 9.76 -9.65 13.85
CA ARG A 112 9.56 -9.79 15.29
C ARG A 112 10.65 -10.70 15.85
N ARG A 113 11.66 -10.10 16.46
CA ARG A 113 12.77 -10.82 17.08
C ARG A 113 13.30 -10.03 18.27
N GLY A 114 13.64 -10.72 19.36
CA GLY A 114 14.30 -10.08 20.51
C GLY A 114 15.66 -9.50 20.12
N LEU A 115 16.04 -8.40 20.74
CA LEU A 115 17.28 -7.70 20.45
C LEU A 115 18.53 -8.60 20.56
N TRP A 116 18.59 -9.44 21.59
CA TRP A 116 19.66 -10.41 21.79
C TRP A 116 19.80 -11.46 20.68
N GLN A 117 18.71 -11.77 19.99
CA GLN A 117 18.68 -12.68 18.85
C GLN A 117 18.99 -11.98 17.52
N SER A 118 19.27 -10.68 17.56
CA SER A 118 19.47 -9.84 16.39
C SER A 118 20.89 -9.27 16.29
N LEU A 119 21.80 -9.61 17.23
CA LEU A 119 23.13 -9.00 17.32
C LEU A 119 23.97 -9.17 16.04
N ASP A 120 23.81 -10.28 15.33
CA ASP A 120 24.51 -10.63 14.09
C ASP A 120 23.64 -10.47 12.83
N ARG A 121 22.50 -9.79 12.95
CA ARG A 121 21.46 -9.76 11.92
C ARG A 121 21.13 -8.34 11.42
N PHE A 122 22.14 -7.52 11.25
CA PHE A 122 21.93 -6.15 10.77
C PHE A 122 21.19 -6.08 9.42
N HIS A 123 21.33 -7.12 8.58
CA HIS A 123 20.55 -7.27 7.34
C HIS A 123 19.02 -7.25 7.54
N ASP A 124 18.52 -7.59 8.73
CA ASP A 124 17.09 -7.49 9.03
C ASP A 124 16.66 -6.02 9.15
N VAL A 125 17.53 -5.16 9.69
CA VAL A 125 17.32 -3.70 9.73
C VAL A 125 17.32 -3.14 8.31
N GLU A 126 18.31 -3.50 7.49
CA GLU A 126 18.41 -3.05 6.09
C GLU A 126 17.17 -3.45 5.28
N ARG A 127 16.70 -4.68 5.45
CA ARG A 127 15.46 -5.18 4.78
C ARG A 127 14.23 -4.41 5.19
N CYS A 128 14.07 -4.11 6.49
CA CYS A 128 12.97 -3.29 6.98
C CYS A 128 13.06 -1.86 6.46
N MET A 129 14.24 -1.24 6.52
CA MET A 129 14.46 0.12 6.01
C MET A 129 14.23 0.22 4.50
N SER A 130 14.70 -0.77 3.75
CA SER A 130 14.52 -0.77 2.29
C SER A 130 13.05 -0.75 1.88
N LEU A 131 12.19 -1.53 2.55
CA LEU A 131 10.77 -1.59 2.19
C LEU A 131 9.92 -0.52 2.88
N ASN A 132 10.18 -0.24 4.18
CA ASN A 132 9.28 0.61 4.96
C ASN A 132 9.64 2.10 4.87
N PHE A 133 10.86 2.43 4.43
CA PHE A 133 11.33 3.82 4.34
C PHE A 133 11.82 4.19 2.93
N TYR A 134 12.83 3.49 2.39
CA TYR A 134 13.40 3.89 1.10
C TYR A 134 12.42 3.72 -0.07
N ALA A 135 11.67 2.63 -0.13
CA ALA A 135 10.68 2.42 -1.17
C ALA A 135 9.58 3.50 -1.18
N PRO A 136 8.89 3.78 -0.04
CA PRO A 136 7.95 4.89 0.06
C PRO A 136 8.55 6.23 -0.33
N ALA A 137 9.78 6.53 0.12
CA ALA A 137 10.45 7.78 -0.20
C ALA A 137 10.72 7.92 -1.71
N ARG A 138 11.26 6.87 -2.36
CA ARG A 138 11.50 6.85 -3.81
C ARG A 138 10.23 7.06 -4.60
N LEU A 139 9.17 6.28 -4.32
CA LEU A 139 7.90 6.40 -5.02
C LEU A 139 7.27 7.78 -4.80
N THR A 140 7.32 8.30 -3.57
CA THR A 140 6.81 9.63 -3.24
C THR A 140 7.54 10.70 -4.04
N LEU A 141 8.87 10.74 -3.97
CA LEU A 141 9.65 11.78 -4.65
C LEU A 141 9.48 11.75 -6.16
N ALA A 142 9.42 10.55 -6.76
CA ALA A 142 9.25 10.41 -8.21
C ALA A 142 7.84 10.80 -8.68
N LEU A 143 6.79 10.44 -7.94
CA LEU A 143 5.39 10.68 -8.35
C LEU A 143 4.83 12.03 -7.86
N LEU A 144 5.51 12.71 -6.91
CA LEU A 144 5.02 13.94 -6.30
C LEU A 144 4.71 15.05 -7.31
N PRO A 145 5.54 15.31 -8.34
CA PRO A 145 5.24 16.39 -9.30
C PRO A 145 3.91 16.18 -10.02
N GLU A 146 3.62 14.95 -10.43
CA GLU A 146 2.38 14.62 -11.10
C GLU A 146 1.18 14.62 -10.16
N LEU A 147 1.32 14.02 -8.98
CA LEU A 147 0.29 14.05 -7.94
C LEU A 147 -0.09 15.50 -7.59
N ALA A 148 0.89 16.39 -7.41
CA ALA A 148 0.64 17.80 -7.12
C ALA A 148 -0.11 18.48 -8.26
N ARG A 149 0.29 18.26 -9.52
CA ARG A 149 -0.38 18.80 -10.70
C ARG A 149 -1.84 18.36 -10.83
N ARG A 150 -2.15 17.13 -10.35
CA ARG A 150 -3.51 16.55 -10.36
C ARG A 150 -4.35 16.93 -9.14
N GLY A 151 -3.80 17.63 -8.15
CA GLY A 151 -4.45 17.81 -6.84
C GLY A 151 -4.63 16.47 -6.11
N GLY A 152 -3.67 15.56 -6.31
CA GLY A 152 -3.71 14.19 -5.78
C GLY A 152 -3.38 14.09 -4.30
N SER A 153 -3.35 12.86 -3.81
CA SER A 153 -3.13 12.57 -2.39
C SER A 153 -2.14 11.43 -2.19
N ILE A 154 -1.41 11.46 -1.08
CA ILE A 154 -0.53 10.38 -0.62
C ILE A 154 -1.05 9.87 0.72
N VAL A 155 -1.24 8.55 0.82
CA VAL A 155 -1.67 7.87 2.04
C VAL A 155 -0.60 6.87 2.44
N ALA A 156 -0.01 7.03 3.62
CA ALA A 156 0.95 6.08 4.19
C ALA A 156 0.27 5.23 5.26
N VAL A 157 0.31 3.90 5.08
CA VAL A 157 -0.15 2.94 6.09
C VAL A 157 1.02 2.63 7.01
N SER A 158 0.90 3.03 8.27
CA SER A 158 1.92 2.84 9.29
C SER A 158 1.42 1.96 10.43
N ALA A 159 2.33 1.52 11.30
CA ALA A 159 1.97 0.70 12.45
C ALA A 159 1.71 1.58 13.69
N VAL A 160 0.75 1.20 14.51
CA VAL A 160 0.44 1.89 15.78
C VAL A 160 1.66 1.95 16.72
N ASN A 161 2.55 0.96 16.63
CA ASN A 161 3.77 0.88 17.44
C ASN A 161 4.79 1.98 17.15
N THR A 162 4.66 2.72 16.05
CA THR A 162 5.46 3.92 15.80
C THR A 162 5.07 5.08 16.73
N ARG A 163 3.89 5.03 17.31
CA ARG A 163 3.33 6.07 18.18
C ARG A 163 3.30 5.68 19.66
N PHE A 164 3.18 4.40 19.92
CA PHE A 164 3.17 3.83 21.26
C PHE A 164 4.24 2.73 21.33
N PRO A 165 5.19 2.82 22.28
CA PRO A 165 6.16 1.74 22.46
C PRO A 165 5.40 0.45 22.72
N ALA A 166 5.81 -0.60 22.04
CA ALA A 166 5.24 -1.93 22.25
C ALA A 166 5.46 -2.38 23.69
N ALA A 167 4.56 -3.21 24.19
CA ALA A 167 4.71 -3.83 25.49
C ALA A 167 6.04 -4.60 25.58
N PRO A 168 6.61 -4.82 26.79
CA PRO A 168 7.86 -5.54 26.98
C PRO A 168 7.86 -6.88 26.24
N GLY A 169 8.84 -7.09 25.36
CA GLY A 169 8.93 -8.30 24.52
C GLY A 169 9.08 -8.04 23.01
N TRP A 170 9.20 -6.79 22.63
CA TRP A 170 9.53 -6.37 21.24
C TRP A 170 11.01 -6.12 21.09
#